data_a99b99c78cc5b91b57dac4cde5b7a4b2
#
_entry.id   a99b99c78cc5b91b57dac4cde5b7a4b2
#
_cell.length_a   1.000
_cell.length_b   1.000
_cell.length_c   1.000
_cell.angle_alpha   90.00
_cell.angle_beta   90.00
_cell.angle_gamma   90.00
#
_symmetry.space_group_name_H-M   'P 1'
#
loop_
_entity.id
_entity.type
_entity.pdbx_description
1 polymer ?
#
loop_
_entity_poly.entity_id
_entity_poly.type
_entity_poly.pdbx_seq_one_letter_code
_entity_poly.pdbx_strand_id
1 'polypeptide(L)'
;MSGGKIYEYDAVIQSAGNGGAYVPFPYDIRAEFGKGRLKVHASFDGEPYDGSVVNMGVKNADGSVCYIIGILKDIREKIGKQPGDSIHVTIKERK
;
A
#
# COMPACT_ATOMS: atom_id res chain seq x y z
N MET A 1 23.00 2.52 9.40
CA MET A 1 21.97 2.79 9.64
C MET A 1 21.02 2.64 8.72
N SER A 2 20.30 2.05 8.66
CA SER A 2 19.50 1.84 7.77
C SER A 2 18.45 2.60 7.92
N GLY A 3 18.41 3.57 7.79
CA GLY A 3 17.40 4.30 7.89
C GLY A 3 16.25 3.93 7.27
N GLY A 4 15.49 3.70 7.30
CA GLY A 4 14.38 3.41 6.61
C GLY A 4 14.02 4.44 5.64
N LYS A 5 14.02 4.03 4.41
CA LYS A 5 13.56 4.89 3.36
C LYS A 5 12.05 5.04 3.51
N ILE A 6 11.57 6.26 3.37
CA ILE A 6 10.14 6.53 3.43
C ILE A 6 9.63 6.80 2.02
N TYR A 7 8.56 6.10 1.63
CA TYR A 7 7.91 6.32 0.35
C TYR A 7 6.65 7.12 0.62
N GLU A 8 6.43 8.16 -0.17
CA GLU A 8 5.29 9.03 0.02
C GLU A 8 4.67 9.30 -1.33
N TYR A 9 3.40 9.05 -1.50
CA TYR A 9 2.74 9.20 -2.79
C TYR A 9 1.21 9.27 -2.60
N ASP A 10 0.52 9.68 -3.65
CA ASP A 10 -0.95 9.67 -3.66
C ASP A 10 -1.42 8.45 -4.42
N ALA A 11 -2.49 7.84 -4.00
CA ALA A 11 -3.04 6.67 -4.65
C ALA A 11 -4.56 6.68 -4.59
N VAL A 12 -5.19 6.00 -5.54
CA VAL A 12 -6.64 5.83 -5.54
C VAL A 12 -6.94 4.46 -4.93
N ILE A 13 -7.85 4.42 -3.97
CA ILE A 13 -8.26 3.18 -3.33
C ILE A 13 -8.96 2.30 -4.36
N GLN A 14 -8.56 1.04 -4.44
CA GLN A 14 -9.15 0.07 -5.36
C GLN A 14 -10.00 -0.93 -4.60
N SER A 15 -11.10 -1.37 -5.19
CA SER A 15 -11.92 -2.40 -4.59
C SER A 15 -11.31 -3.77 -4.87
N ALA A 16 -11.27 -4.63 -3.86
CA ALA A 16 -10.81 -5.99 -4.00
C ALA A 16 -11.93 -6.97 -4.40
N GLY A 17 -13.15 -6.47 -4.56
CA GLY A 17 -14.25 -7.30 -5.06
C GLY A 17 -15.05 -8.04 -4.01
N ASN A 18 -14.58 -8.12 -2.76
CA ASN A 18 -15.28 -8.84 -1.70
C ASN A 18 -15.49 -7.98 -0.47
N GLY A 19 -15.63 -6.70 -0.65
CA GLY A 19 -15.74 -5.75 0.46
C GLY A 19 -14.41 -5.25 0.95
N GLY A 20 -13.31 -5.83 0.51
CA GLY A 20 -11.98 -5.36 0.84
C GLY A 20 -11.53 -4.25 -0.09
N ALA A 21 -10.41 -3.63 0.25
CA ALA A 21 -9.82 -2.57 -0.57
C ALA A 21 -8.32 -2.55 -0.40
N TYR A 22 -7.64 -1.97 -1.37
CA TYR A 22 -6.19 -1.84 -1.33
C TYR A 22 -5.75 -0.59 -2.09
N VAL A 23 -4.51 -0.20 -1.87
CA VAL A 23 -3.87 0.83 -2.69
C VAL A 23 -2.62 0.23 -3.33
N PRO A 24 -2.27 0.62 -4.54
CA PRO A 24 -1.05 0.13 -5.17
C PRO A 24 0.18 0.73 -4.49
N PHE A 25 1.27 -0.02 -4.51
CA PHE A 25 2.58 0.46 -4.08
C PHE A 25 3.41 0.57 -5.37
N PRO A 26 3.73 1.77 -5.83
CA PRO A 26 4.28 1.98 -7.18
C PRO A 26 5.76 1.66 -7.33
N TYR A 27 6.33 0.88 -6.43
CA TYR A 27 7.74 0.53 -6.46
C TYR A 27 7.89 -0.99 -6.44
N ASP A 28 9.04 -1.49 -6.89
CA ASP A 28 9.30 -2.92 -6.95
C ASP A 28 10.03 -3.35 -5.67
N ILE A 29 9.32 -3.98 -4.74
CA ILE A 29 9.93 -4.36 -3.47
C ILE A 29 10.97 -5.47 -3.65
N ARG A 30 10.85 -6.29 -4.69
CA ARG A 30 11.84 -7.30 -4.95
C ARG A 30 13.16 -6.67 -5.40
N ALA A 31 13.10 -5.68 -6.25
CA ALA A 31 14.30 -4.98 -6.71
C ALA A 31 14.92 -4.14 -5.60
N GLU A 32 14.10 -3.50 -4.76
CA GLU A 32 14.62 -2.58 -3.74
C GLU A 32 14.97 -3.26 -2.43
N PHE A 33 14.27 -4.33 -2.06
CA PHE A 33 14.47 -4.97 -0.76
C PHE A 33 14.82 -6.44 -0.88
N GLY A 34 14.81 -7.03 -2.08
CA GLY A 34 15.08 -8.44 -2.29
C GLY A 34 14.01 -9.36 -1.71
N LYS A 35 12.80 -8.85 -1.51
CA LYS A 35 11.72 -9.58 -0.87
C LYS A 35 10.48 -9.59 -1.75
N GLY A 36 9.66 -10.63 -1.63
CA GLY A 36 8.35 -10.67 -2.28
C GLY A 36 7.23 -10.14 -1.41
N ARG A 37 7.53 -9.82 -0.16
CA ARG A 37 6.58 -9.26 0.80
C ARG A 37 7.36 -8.37 1.75
N LEU A 38 6.83 -7.21 2.06
CA LEU A 38 7.53 -6.25 2.90
C LEU A 38 6.62 -5.80 4.03
N LYS A 39 7.04 -6.01 5.27
CA LYS A 39 6.31 -5.49 6.43
C LYS A 39 6.58 -4.00 6.54
N VAL A 40 5.55 -3.21 6.74
CA VAL A 40 5.68 -1.75 6.72
C VAL A 40 4.87 -1.08 7.81
N HIS A 41 5.30 0.13 8.17
CA HIS A 41 4.48 1.08 8.86
C HIS A 41 3.91 1.99 7.77
N ALA A 42 2.62 2.07 7.67
CA ALA A 42 1.96 2.89 6.65
C ALA A 42 1.11 3.97 7.31
N SER A 43 0.83 5.04 6.59
CA SER A 43 -0.22 5.95 6.99
C SER A 43 -1.07 6.27 5.77
N PHE A 44 -2.38 6.36 5.98
CA PHE A 44 -3.33 6.67 4.92
C PHE A 44 -4.03 7.96 5.36
N ASP A 45 -3.75 9.07 4.67
CA ASP A 45 -4.23 10.41 5.05
C ASP A 45 -3.92 10.71 6.52
N GLY A 46 -2.74 10.25 6.99
CA GLY A 46 -2.31 10.45 8.37
C GLY A 46 -2.75 9.39 9.35
N GLU A 47 -3.62 8.45 8.97
CA GLU A 47 -4.05 7.39 9.88
C GLU A 47 -3.04 6.22 9.83
N PRO A 48 -2.39 5.88 10.94
CA PRO A 48 -1.35 4.87 10.92
C PRO A 48 -1.89 3.44 10.80
N TYR A 49 -1.13 2.59 10.13
CA TYR A 49 -1.48 1.19 9.97
C TYR A 49 -0.22 0.36 9.76
N ASP A 50 -0.05 -0.70 10.55
CA ASP A 50 1.05 -1.63 10.35
C ASP A 50 0.53 -2.81 9.53
N GLY A 51 1.08 -2.98 8.36
CA GLY A 51 0.66 -4.02 7.45
C GLY A 51 1.81 -4.51 6.59
N SER A 52 1.48 -5.03 5.42
CA SER A 52 2.49 -5.54 4.51
C SER A 52 2.17 -5.15 3.08
N VAL A 53 3.21 -4.86 2.32
CA VAL A 53 3.12 -4.72 0.87
C VAL A 53 3.31 -6.12 0.29
N VAL A 54 2.40 -6.57 -0.54
CA VAL A 54 2.37 -7.95 -1.02
C VAL A 54 2.03 -8.02 -2.50
N ASN A 55 2.30 -9.18 -3.10
CA ASN A 55 1.87 -9.49 -4.46
C ASN A 55 0.59 -10.31 -4.35
N MET A 56 -0.53 -9.77 -4.81
CA MET A 56 -1.82 -10.44 -4.78
C MET A 56 -2.33 -10.72 -6.20
N GLY A 57 -1.44 -10.79 -7.16
CA GLY A 57 -1.81 -11.09 -8.54
C GLY A 57 -2.24 -9.91 -9.37
N VAL A 58 -2.11 -8.70 -8.84
CA VAL A 58 -2.43 -7.48 -9.60
C VAL A 58 -1.26 -7.16 -10.52
N LYS A 59 -1.55 -6.71 -11.73
CA LYS A 59 -0.53 -6.36 -12.70
C LYS A 59 -0.61 -4.89 -13.07
N ASN A 60 0.54 -4.31 -13.36
CA ASN A 60 0.61 -2.99 -13.96
C ASN A 60 0.26 -3.08 -15.44
N ALA A 61 0.08 -1.95 -16.08
CA ALA A 61 -0.28 -1.90 -17.50
C ALA A 61 0.74 -2.60 -18.40
N ASP A 62 2.01 -2.63 -18.00
CA ASP A 62 3.07 -3.26 -18.77
C ASP A 62 3.21 -4.76 -18.45
N GLY A 63 2.34 -5.33 -17.63
CA GLY A 63 2.39 -6.74 -17.26
C GLY A 63 3.26 -7.06 -16.07
N SER A 64 3.98 -6.10 -15.52
CA SER A 64 4.81 -6.33 -14.33
C SER A 64 3.94 -6.44 -13.09
N VAL A 65 4.49 -7.00 -12.02
CA VAL A 65 3.76 -7.15 -10.76
C VAL A 65 3.45 -5.78 -10.16
N CYS A 66 2.20 -5.56 -9.81
CA CYS A 66 1.80 -4.39 -9.05
C CYS A 66 1.67 -4.83 -7.60
N TYR A 67 2.62 -4.43 -6.77
CA TYR A 67 2.53 -4.72 -5.35
C TYR A 67 1.46 -3.83 -4.72
N ILE A 68 0.80 -4.33 -3.70
CA ILE A 68 -0.32 -3.61 -3.08
C ILE A 68 -0.20 -3.67 -1.56
N ILE A 69 -0.92 -2.77 -0.89
CA ILE A 69 -1.11 -2.83 0.55
C ILE A 69 -2.60 -2.69 0.82
N GLY A 70 -3.17 -3.60 1.62
CA GLY A 70 -4.58 -3.52 1.98
C GLY A 70 -4.88 -2.32 2.85
N ILE A 71 -6.06 -1.73 2.68
CA ILE A 71 -6.52 -0.66 3.55
C ILE A 71 -7.78 -1.13 4.25
N LEU A 72 -7.72 -1.24 5.57
CA LEU A 72 -8.81 -1.81 6.35
C LEU A 72 -10.06 -0.93 6.33
N LYS A 73 -11.21 -1.57 6.47
CA LYS A 73 -12.49 -0.85 6.50
C LYS A 73 -12.51 0.21 7.61
N ASP A 74 -11.98 -0.14 8.80
CA ASP A 74 -11.96 0.80 9.92
C ASP A 74 -11.15 2.05 9.57
N ILE A 75 -10.04 1.90 8.87
CA ILE A 75 -9.22 3.03 8.46
C ILE A 75 -9.97 3.87 7.43
N ARG A 76 -10.60 3.22 6.44
CA ARG A 76 -11.38 3.93 5.43
C ARG A 76 -12.49 4.75 6.07
N GLU A 77 -13.13 4.20 7.09
CA GLU A 77 -14.19 4.93 7.80
C GLU A 77 -13.63 6.12 8.57
N LYS A 78 -12.48 5.95 9.23
CA LYS A 78 -11.86 7.04 9.98
C LYS A 78 -11.47 8.21 9.11
N ILE A 79 -10.98 7.95 7.90
CA ILE A 79 -10.56 9.02 7.01
C ILE A 79 -11.67 9.48 6.06
N GLY A 80 -12.82 8.82 6.10
CA GLY A 80 -13.95 9.18 5.26
C GLY A 80 -13.75 8.90 3.79
N LYS A 81 -13.00 7.84 3.46
CA LYS A 81 -12.66 7.52 2.08
C LYS A 81 -13.10 6.10 1.72
N GLN A 82 -13.30 5.86 0.45
CA GLN A 82 -13.77 4.57 -0.04
C GLN A 82 -13.17 4.30 -1.41
N PRO A 83 -13.34 3.09 -1.97
CA PRO A 83 -12.81 2.79 -3.31
C PRO A 83 -13.23 3.86 -4.32
N GLY A 84 -12.28 4.31 -5.10
CA GLY A 84 -12.45 5.42 -6.03
C GLY A 84 -11.92 6.75 -5.51
N ASP A 85 -11.70 6.87 -4.20
CA ASP A 85 -11.17 8.10 -3.63
C ASP A 85 -9.65 8.10 -3.62
N SER A 86 -9.05 9.27 -3.75
CA SER A 86 -7.60 9.45 -3.69
C SER A 86 -7.17 9.72 -2.25
N ILE A 87 -6.08 9.12 -1.82
CA ILE A 87 -5.53 9.35 -0.49
C ILE A 87 -4.02 9.54 -0.57
N HIS A 88 -3.47 10.15 0.46
CA HIS A 88 -2.03 10.29 0.60
C HIS A 88 -1.48 9.11 1.39
N VAL A 89 -0.49 8.42 0.83
CA VAL A 89 0.07 7.22 1.41
C VAL A 89 1.52 7.45 1.80
N THR A 90 1.89 7.03 3.00
CA THR A 90 3.27 7.05 3.45
C THR A 90 3.64 5.64 3.88
N ILE A 91 4.77 5.12 3.40
CA ILE A 91 5.19 3.74 3.65
C ILE A 91 6.63 3.75 4.16
N LYS A 92 6.89 3.06 5.25
CA LYS A 92 8.24 2.88 5.77
C LYS A 92 8.42 1.42 6.15
N GLU A 93 9.56 0.83 5.81
CA GLU A 93 9.82 -0.56 6.16
C GLU A 93 9.80 -0.74 7.69
N ARG A 94 9.12 -1.80 8.15
CA ARG A 94 9.07 -2.13 9.56
C ARG A 94 10.03 -3.26 9.82
N LYS A 95 10.92 -3.06 10.74
CA LYS A 95 11.91 -4.08 11.08
C LYS A 95 11.55 -4.83 12.34
#